data_036ec56e85466dc175756b528f7fb264
#
_entry.id   036ec56e85466dc175756b528f7fb264
#
_cell.length_a   1.000
_cell.length_b   1.000
_cell.length_c   1.000
_cell.angle_alpha   90.00
_cell.angle_beta   90.00
_cell.angle_gamma   90.00
#
_symmetry.space_group_name_H-M   'P 1'
#
loop_
_entity.id
_entity.type
_entity.pdbx_description
1 polymer ?
#
loop_
_entity_poly.entity_id
_entity_poly.type
_entity_poly.pdbx_seq_one_letter_code
_entity_poly.pdbx_strand_id
1 'polypeptide(L)'
;MVESLEFVTIAILAKDKAHVLPKYLDLIERQTYPASKIKLYIRTNNNNDHTAELLENWIAKVKDKYSEIYYDASDVEEQVQEYAPHDWNPLKLKVLCRLRQESVEWARERGTHYFVVDCDNFIIPETLEVLLHTNLPVIGPLLKNSDSQNSLYANYHYITDENGYYKQSNYYFDIFYGHMKGLIVVEVIHCTYLVRNEVLDQVSYDDGSGRYDYVIFSDVLRKLGIPQYIDNRRDYGNLTFS
;
A
#
# COMPACT_ATOMS: atom_id res chain seq x y z
N MET A 1 14.96 0.11 28.87
CA MET A 1 13.47 0.10 28.78
C MET A 1 13.13 -0.66 27.52
N VAL A 2 12.33 -1.71 27.60
CA VAL A 2 11.83 -2.39 26.38
C VAL A 2 10.79 -1.43 25.80
N GLU A 3 11.08 -0.84 24.63
CA GLU A 3 10.08 -0.04 23.91
C GLU A 3 8.85 -0.93 23.68
N SER A 4 7.69 -0.45 24.10
CA SER A 4 6.45 -1.17 23.83
C SER A 4 6.18 -1.11 22.33
N LEU A 5 6.09 -2.27 21.68
CA LEU A 5 5.76 -2.36 20.26
C LEU A 5 4.45 -1.65 19.97
N GLU A 6 4.45 -0.78 18.96
CA GLU A 6 3.31 0.03 18.54
C GLU A 6 2.31 -0.79 17.70
N PHE A 7 1.07 -0.39 17.67
CA PHE A 7 0.07 -1.05 16.82
C PHE A 7 0.15 -0.54 15.38
N VAL A 8 -0.06 -1.46 14.44
CA VAL A 8 -0.08 -1.18 13.00
C VAL A 8 -1.36 -1.70 12.38
N THR A 9 -2.03 -0.89 11.59
CA THR A 9 -3.12 -1.33 10.71
C THR A 9 -2.54 -1.70 9.35
N ILE A 10 -2.73 -2.95 8.90
CA ILE A 10 -2.48 -3.34 7.51
C ILE A 10 -3.79 -3.20 6.75
N ALA A 11 -3.80 -2.35 5.72
CA ALA A 11 -4.95 -2.14 4.85
C ALA A 11 -4.86 -3.04 3.61
N ILE A 12 -5.81 -3.96 3.49
CA ILE A 12 -5.94 -4.92 2.38
C ILE A 12 -7.19 -4.57 1.58
N LEU A 13 -7.00 -3.99 0.40
CA LEU A 13 -8.07 -3.70 -0.55
C LEU A 13 -7.96 -4.67 -1.72
N ALA A 14 -8.93 -5.57 -1.87
CA ALA A 14 -8.88 -6.63 -2.88
C ALA A 14 -10.16 -6.64 -3.73
N LYS A 15 -10.02 -6.54 -5.05
CA LYS A 15 -11.10 -6.73 -6.01
C LYS A 15 -10.58 -7.57 -7.17
N ASP A 16 -11.25 -8.69 -7.45
CA ASP A 16 -10.88 -9.63 -8.54
C ASP A 16 -9.40 -10.07 -8.44
N LYS A 17 -8.95 -10.46 -7.22
CA LYS A 17 -7.55 -10.81 -6.89
C LYS A 17 -7.36 -12.28 -6.50
N ALA A 18 -8.32 -13.16 -6.82
CA ALA A 18 -8.24 -14.58 -6.43
C ALA A 18 -6.94 -15.27 -6.89
N HIS A 19 -6.40 -14.87 -8.05
CA HIS A 19 -5.18 -15.46 -8.63
C HIS A 19 -3.89 -15.16 -7.84
N VAL A 20 -3.81 -14.05 -7.12
CA VAL A 20 -2.63 -13.64 -6.33
C VAL A 20 -2.81 -13.77 -4.82
N LEU A 21 -4.05 -13.73 -4.32
CA LEU A 21 -4.36 -13.72 -2.90
C LEU A 21 -3.72 -14.84 -2.09
N PRO A 22 -3.70 -16.12 -2.52
CA PRO A 22 -3.11 -17.18 -1.71
C PRO A 22 -1.64 -16.91 -1.37
N LYS A 23 -0.85 -16.43 -2.34
CA LYS A 23 0.55 -16.06 -2.13
C LYS A 23 0.67 -14.80 -1.28
N TYR A 24 -0.11 -13.78 -1.58
CA TYR A 24 -0.12 -12.51 -0.85
C TYR A 24 -0.43 -12.70 0.63
N LEU A 25 -1.51 -13.40 0.96
CA LEU A 25 -1.95 -13.64 2.34
C LEU A 25 -0.95 -14.48 3.14
N ASP A 26 -0.27 -15.46 2.50
CA ASP A 26 0.83 -16.21 3.12
C ASP A 26 2.00 -15.28 3.50
N LEU A 27 2.35 -14.31 2.64
CA LEU A 27 3.42 -13.35 2.91
C LEU A 27 3.02 -12.32 4.01
N ILE A 28 1.75 -11.91 4.09
CA ILE A 28 1.26 -11.10 5.20
C ILE A 28 1.33 -11.90 6.51
N GLU A 29 0.96 -13.17 6.50
CA GLU A 29 1.00 -14.05 7.67
C GLU A 29 2.41 -14.31 8.18
N ARG A 30 3.41 -14.23 7.30
CA ARG A 30 4.84 -14.44 7.60
C ARG A 30 5.58 -13.19 8.08
N GLN A 31 4.95 -12.02 8.14
CA GLN A 31 5.65 -10.84 8.62
C GLN A 31 6.20 -11.09 10.03
N THR A 32 7.47 -10.67 10.28
CA THR A 32 8.16 -10.89 11.56
C THR A 32 7.62 -10.00 12.67
N TYR A 33 6.97 -8.89 12.33
CA TYR A 33 6.32 -8.04 13.30
C TYR A 33 5.17 -8.80 13.99
N PRO A 34 5.05 -8.76 15.33
CA PRO A 34 4.10 -9.60 16.06
C PRO A 34 2.65 -9.41 15.62
N ALA A 35 2.00 -10.47 15.17
CA ALA A 35 0.62 -10.42 14.71
C ALA A 35 -0.35 -9.85 15.77
N SER A 36 -0.07 -10.07 17.07
CA SER A 36 -0.82 -9.47 18.19
C SER A 36 -0.72 -7.94 18.26
N LYS A 37 0.17 -7.33 17.49
CA LYS A 37 0.32 -5.86 17.32
C LYS A 37 -0.17 -5.36 15.97
N ILE A 38 -0.71 -6.26 15.15
CA ILE A 38 -1.27 -5.93 13.85
C ILE A 38 -2.80 -5.96 13.94
N LYS A 39 -3.42 -4.93 13.39
CA LYS A 39 -4.85 -4.87 13.08
C LYS A 39 -5.01 -4.98 11.57
N LEU A 40 -6.03 -5.70 11.12
CA LEU A 40 -6.31 -5.86 9.70
C LEU A 40 -7.57 -5.07 9.33
N TYR A 41 -7.46 -4.20 8.35
CA TYR A 41 -8.58 -3.61 7.63
C TYR A 41 -8.69 -4.29 6.27
N ILE A 42 -9.74 -5.07 6.04
CA ILE A 42 -9.92 -5.86 4.82
C ILE A 42 -11.20 -5.42 4.13
N ARG A 43 -11.09 -4.95 2.90
CA ARG A 43 -12.21 -4.51 2.09
C ARG A 43 -12.18 -5.19 0.73
N THR A 44 -13.31 -5.75 0.34
CA THR A 44 -13.55 -6.27 -1.01
C THR A 44 -14.95 -5.87 -1.48
N ASN A 45 -15.17 -5.78 -2.79
CA ASN A 45 -16.45 -5.38 -3.35
C ASN A 45 -16.58 -5.81 -4.81
N ASN A 46 -17.80 -6.04 -5.27
CA ASN A 46 -18.16 -6.28 -6.69
C ASN A 46 -17.21 -7.27 -7.38
N ASN A 47 -16.90 -8.40 -6.71
CA ASN A 47 -16.00 -9.40 -7.27
C ASN A 47 -16.71 -10.27 -8.32
N ASN A 48 -16.00 -10.58 -9.40
CA ASN A 48 -16.41 -11.54 -10.41
C ASN A 48 -15.73 -12.91 -10.24
N ASP A 49 -14.85 -13.04 -9.24
CA ASP A 49 -14.06 -14.24 -8.94
C ASP A 49 -14.23 -14.69 -7.47
N HIS A 50 -13.43 -15.63 -7.02
CA HIS A 50 -13.47 -16.18 -5.65
C HIS A 50 -12.72 -15.32 -4.61
N THR A 51 -12.43 -14.04 -4.88
CA THR A 51 -11.70 -13.16 -3.98
C THR A 51 -12.31 -13.10 -2.57
N ALA A 52 -13.61 -12.88 -2.45
CA ALA A 52 -14.29 -12.79 -1.16
C ALA A 52 -14.20 -14.12 -0.38
N GLU A 53 -14.46 -15.25 -1.04
CA GLU A 53 -14.38 -16.59 -0.44
C GLU A 53 -12.98 -16.90 0.11
N LEU A 54 -11.94 -16.55 -0.65
CA LEU A 54 -10.53 -16.74 -0.22
C LEU A 54 -10.21 -15.89 1.01
N LEU A 55 -10.67 -14.65 1.06
CA LEU A 55 -10.49 -13.76 2.21
C LEU A 55 -11.21 -14.32 3.45
N GLU A 56 -12.46 -14.73 3.33
CA GLU A 56 -13.26 -15.30 4.42
C GLU A 56 -12.62 -16.56 5.01
N ASN A 57 -12.18 -17.48 4.14
CA ASN A 57 -11.47 -18.69 4.54
C ASN A 57 -10.17 -18.38 5.28
N TRP A 58 -9.41 -17.40 4.79
CA TRP A 58 -8.18 -16.98 5.45
C TRP A 58 -8.45 -16.30 6.79
N ILE A 59 -9.42 -15.39 6.87
CA ILE A 59 -9.82 -14.71 8.11
C ILE A 59 -10.23 -15.74 9.18
N ALA A 60 -11.04 -16.74 8.82
CA ALA A 60 -11.44 -17.81 9.73
C ALA A 60 -10.24 -18.57 10.33
N LYS A 61 -9.17 -18.76 9.53
CA LYS A 61 -7.92 -19.40 9.95
C LYS A 61 -7.09 -18.54 10.91
N VAL A 62 -7.07 -17.20 10.71
CA VAL A 62 -6.13 -16.30 11.39
C VAL A 62 -6.78 -15.41 12.46
N LYS A 63 -8.08 -15.49 12.68
CA LYS A 63 -8.86 -14.59 13.55
C LYS A 63 -8.30 -14.43 14.96
N ASP A 64 -7.67 -15.47 15.51
CA ASP A 64 -7.12 -15.46 16.87
C ASP A 64 -5.65 -15.03 16.92
N LYS A 65 -5.03 -14.72 15.77
CA LYS A 65 -3.62 -14.30 15.68
C LYS A 65 -3.46 -12.78 15.74
N TYR A 66 -4.34 -12.05 15.06
CA TYR A 66 -4.29 -10.60 14.94
C TYR A 66 -5.05 -9.90 16.06
N SER A 67 -4.62 -8.69 16.39
CA SER A 67 -5.24 -7.90 17.48
C SER A 67 -6.70 -7.53 17.20
N GLU A 68 -7.02 -7.22 15.93
CA GLU A 68 -8.36 -6.87 15.48
C GLU A 68 -8.44 -7.15 13.97
N ILE A 69 -9.59 -7.62 13.51
CA ILE A 69 -9.86 -7.78 12.07
C ILE A 69 -11.20 -7.13 11.75
N TYR A 70 -11.15 -6.12 10.88
CA TYR A 70 -12.33 -5.57 10.22
C TYR A 70 -12.43 -6.18 8.83
N TYR A 71 -13.60 -6.68 8.47
CA TYR A 71 -13.88 -7.23 7.15
C TYR A 71 -15.22 -6.70 6.63
N ASP A 72 -15.20 -6.17 5.42
CA ASP A 72 -16.41 -5.76 4.71
C ASP A 72 -16.33 -6.21 3.25
N ALA A 73 -17.31 -7.00 2.83
CA ALA A 73 -17.45 -7.52 1.47
C ALA A 73 -18.69 -6.95 0.77
N SER A 74 -19.27 -5.87 1.29
CA SER A 74 -20.44 -5.26 0.66
C SER A 74 -20.09 -4.63 -0.68
N ASP A 75 -20.97 -4.79 -1.65
CA ASP A 75 -20.82 -4.17 -2.94
C ASP A 75 -20.98 -2.65 -2.86
N VAL A 76 -20.27 -1.94 -3.69
CA VAL A 76 -20.46 -0.51 -3.90
C VAL A 76 -21.53 -0.30 -4.98
N GLU A 77 -22.31 0.77 -4.84
CA GLU A 77 -23.41 1.09 -5.79
C GLU A 77 -22.88 1.46 -7.19
N GLU A 78 -21.68 2.03 -7.23
CA GLU A 78 -21.04 2.39 -8.49
C GLU A 78 -20.64 1.15 -9.28
N GLN A 79 -21.42 0.81 -10.30
CA GLN A 79 -21.08 -0.25 -11.24
C GLN A 79 -19.96 0.25 -12.16
N VAL A 80 -18.73 -0.03 -11.76
CA VAL A 80 -17.58 0.13 -12.63
C VAL A 80 -17.71 -0.93 -13.72
N GLN A 81 -18.11 -0.53 -14.94
CA GLN A 81 -18.15 -1.42 -16.10
C GLN A 81 -16.79 -2.13 -16.25
N GLU A 82 -16.81 -3.37 -16.71
CA GLU A 82 -15.59 -4.16 -16.94
C GLU A 82 -14.68 -3.45 -17.95
N TYR A 83 -13.67 -2.81 -17.44
CA TYR A 83 -12.52 -2.38 -18.21
C TYR A 83 -11.41 -3.41 -18.06
N ALA A 84 -10.54 -3.50 -19.05
CA ALA A 84 -9.36 -4.36 -18.95
C ALA A 84 -8.61 -4.08 -17.62
N PRO A 85 -7.95 -5.09 -17.03
CA PRO A 85 -7.05 -4.88 -15.91
C PRO A 85 -6.12 -3.71 -16.23
N HIS A 86 -5.98 -2.74 -15.35
CA HIS A 86 -5.21 -1.49 -15.55
C HIS A 86 -5.88 -0.40 -16.41
N ASP A 87 -7.09 -0.60 -16.89
CA ASP A 87 -7.86 0.47 -17.51
C ASP A 87 -8.51 1.33 -16.41
N TRP A 88 -7.90 2.48 -16.13
CA TRP A 88 -8.34 3.39 -15.08
C TRP A 88 -9.31 4.44 -15.64
N ASN A 89 -10.56 4.38 -15.22
CA ASN A 89 -11.53 5.40 -15.50
C ASN A 89 -11.84 6.26 -14.25
N PRO A 90 -12.42 7.46 -14.41
CA PRO A 90 -12.69 8.35 -13.27
C PRO A 90 -13.55 7.73 -12.17
N LEU A 91 -14.49 6.84 -12.52
CA LEU A 91 -15.35 6.17 -11.53
C LEU A 91 -14.55 5.16 -10.69
N LYS A 92 -13.72 4.36 -11.33
CA LYS A 92 -12.84 3.39 -10.65
C LYS A 92 -11.87 4.12 -9.70
N LEU A 93 -11.29 5.24 -10.14
CA LEU A 93 -10.43 6.08 -9.31
C LEU A 93 -11.18 6.63 -8.10
N LYS A 94 -12.38 7.19 -8.30
CA LYS A 94 -13.21 7.73 -7.23
C LYS A 94 -13.54 6.66 -6.17
N VAL A 95 -13.93 5.46 -6.60
CA VAL A 95 -14.21 4.35 -5.68
C VAL A 95 -12.96 3.95 -4.89
N LEU A 96 -11.80 3.80 -5.57
CA LEU A 96 -10.56 3.44 -4.90
C LEU A 96 -10.14 4.51 -3.89
N CYS A 97 -10.17 5.79 -4.24
CA CYS A 97 -9.85 6.90 -3.34
C CYS A 97 -10.74 6.86 -2.08
N ARG A 98 -12.05 6.64 -2.24
CA ARG A 98 -12.98 6.52 -1.11
C ARG A 98 -12.62 5.34 -0.21
N LEU A 99 -12.41 4.14 -0.76
CA LEU A 99 -12.06 2.96 0.03
C LEU A 99 -10.70 3.09 0.73
N ARG A 100 -9.72 3.75 0.11
CA ARG A 100 -8.44 4.11 0.75
C ARG A 100 -8.68 5.08 1.91
N GLN A 101 -9.50 6.10 1.70
CA GLN A 101 -9.83 7.08 2.74
C GLN A 101 -10.51 6.42 3.94
N GLU A 102 -11.49 5.56 3.72
CA GLU A 102 -12.15 4.79 4.77
C GLU A 102 -11.14 3.96 5.59
N SER A 103 -10.17 3.34 4.93
CA SER A 103 -9.14 2.53 5.61
C SER A 103 -8.18 3.38 6.46
N VAL A 104 -7.84 4.59 6.01
CA VAL A 104 -7.05 5.56 6.81
C VAL A 104 -7.83 6.02 8.03
N GLU A 105 -9.09 6.39 7.86
CA GLU A 105 -9.95 6.83 8.96
C GLU A 105 -10.10 5.74 10.02
N TRP A 106 -10.27 4.50 9.60
CA TRP A 106 -10.29 3.35 10.50
C TRP A 106 -9.01 3.19 11.31
N ALA A 107 -7.84 3.40 10.69
CA ALA A 107 -6.55 3.37 11.37
C ALA A 107 -6.36 4.54 12.35
N ARG A 108 -6.80 5.74 11.97
CA ARG A 108 -6.79 6.95 12.83
C ARG A 108 -7.58 6.74 14.11
N GLU A 109 -8.83 6.28 14.00
CA GLU A 109 -9.71 6.01 15.14
C GLU A 109 -9.07 5.05 16.15
N ARG A 110 -8.16 4.20 15.70
CA ARG A 110 -7.45 3.20 16.52
C ARG A 110 -6.07 3.63 16.97
N GLY A 111 -5.63 4.83 16.58
CA GLY A 111 -4.33 5.37 16.95
C GLY A 111 -3.16 4.49 16.50
N THR A 112 -3.23 3.87 15.32
CA THR A 112 -2.21 2.95 14.80
C THR A 112 -1.38 3.59 13.71
N HIS A 113 -0.18 3.06 13.45
CA HIS A 113 0.48 3.26 12.16
C HIS A 113 -0.37 2.63 11.06
N TYR A 114 -0.19 3.09 9.82
CA TYR A 114 -0.96 2.62 8.67
C TYR A 114 -0.02 2.06 7.62
N PHE A 115 -0.21 0.79 7.27
CA PHE A 115 0.59 0.09 6.28
C PHE A 115 -0.27 -0.38 5.13
N VAL A 116 0.02 0.14 3.94
CA VAL A 116 -0.59 -0.27 2.69
C VAL A 116 0.28 -1.33 2.03
N VAL A 117 -0.34 -2.41 1.57
CA VAL A 117 0.29 -3.41 0.70
C VAL A 117 -0.77 -3.85 -0.30
N ASP A 118 -0.63 -3.49 -1.56
CA ASP A 118 -1.53 -3.95 -2.61
C ASP A 118 -1.38 -5.45 -2.84
N CYS A 119 -2.47 -6.13 -3.20
CA CYS A 119 -2.52 -7.59 -3.24
C CYS A 119 -1.59 -8.26 -4.29
N ASP A 120 -1.08 -7.49 -5.22
CA ASP A 120 -0.09 -7.88 -6.23
C ASP A 120 1.35 -7.52 -5.85
N ASN A 121 1.59 -7.13 -4.59
CA ASN A 121 2.89 -6.80 -4.04
C ASN A 121 3.34 -7.89 -3.07
N PHE A 122 4.43 -8.56 -3.39
CA PHE A 122 4.96 -9.70 -2.65
C PHE A 122 6.18 -9.27 -1.86
N ILE A 123 5.98 -9.00 -0.57
CA ILE A 123 7.02 -8.49 0.33
C ILE A 123 7.66 -9.61 1.15
N ILE A 124 8.95 -9.44 1.50
CA ILE A 124 9.64 -10.38 2.39
C ILE A 124 9.15 -10.26 3.84
N PRO A 125 9.38 -11.30 4.68
CA PRO A 125 8.85 -11.33 6.06
C PRO A 125 9.26 -10.15 6.95
N GLU A 126 10.45 -9.61 6.79
CA GLU A 126 11.01 -8.55 7.64
C GLU A 126 10.57 -7.15 7.22
N THR A 127 9.81 -7.00 6.14
CA THR A 127 9.53 -5.69 5.53
C THR A 127 8.87 -4.73 6.52
N LEU A 128 7.76 -5.10 7.12
CA LEU A 128 7.02 -4.21 8.04
C LEU A 128 7.90 -3.79 9.23
N GLU A 129 8.58 -4.73 9.85
CA GLU A 129 9.43 -4.46 11.01
C GLU A 129 10.57 -3.51 10.67
N VAL A 130 11.23 -3.72 9.53
CA VAL A 130 12.34 -2.85 9.07
C VAL A 130 11.86 -1.44 8.79
N LEU A 131 10.69 -1.28 8.14
CA LEU A 131 10.14 0.05 7.87
C LEU A 131 9.77 0.78 9.16
N LEU A 132 9.16 0.11 10.12
CA LEU A 132 8.83 0.68 11.43
C LEU A 132 10.07 1.19 12.18
N HIS A 133 11.17 0.43 12.17
CA HIS A 133 12.41 0.80 12.83
C HIS A 133 13.12 2.03 12.24
N THR A 134 12.70 2.51 11.06
CA THR A 134 13.28 3.73 10.49
C THR A 134 12.82 5.00 11.18
N ASN A 135 11.68 4.96 11.86
CA ASN A 135 11.00 6.12 12.47
C ASN A 135 10.72 7.28 11.49
N LEU A 136 10.66 7.00 10.18
CA LEU A 136 10.36 8.00 9.17
C LEU A 136 8.84 8.20 9.00
N PRO A 137 8.37 9.43 8.71
CA PRO A 137 6.95 9.75 8.67
C PRO A 137 6.18 8.95 7.62
N VAL A 138 6.76 8.80 6.42
CA VAL A 138 6.23 8.00 5.31
C VAL A 138 7.38 7.29 4.62
N ILE A 139 7.30 5.97 4.51
CA ILE A 139 8.35 5.16 3.92
C ILE A 139 7.78 3.94 3.20
N GLY A 140 8.31 3.62 2.02
CA GLY A 140 8.03 2.38 1.33
C GLY A 140 9.28 1.58 0.99
N PRO A 141 9.17 0.26 0.84
CA PRO A 141 10.22 -0.58 0.31
C PRO A 141 10.31 -0.37 -1.20
N LEU A 142 11.51 -0.44 -1.79
CA LEU A 142 11.61 -0.49 -3.24
C LEU A 142 11.11 -1.85 -3.74
N LEU A 143 10.02 -1.83 -4.51
CA LEU A 143 9.49 -2.99 -5.23
C LEU A 143 9.56 -2.73 -6.72
N LYS A 144 10.08 -3.71 -7.46
CA LYS A 144 10.19 -3.65 -8.93
C LYS A 144 9.22 -4.63 -9.55
N ASN A 145 8.72 -4.30 -10.74
CA ASN A 145 7.89 -5.23 -11.49
C ASN A 145 8.71 -6.46 -11.92
N SER A 146 8.17 -7.66 -11.64
CA SER A 146 8.77 -8.95 -11.97
C SER A 146 8.24 -9.61 -13.24
N ASP A 147 7.17 -9.07 -13.87
CA ASP A 147 6.50 -9.70 -15.00
C ASP A 147 7.37 -9.72 -16.27
N SER A 148 8.34 -8.84 -16.35
CA SER A 148 9.30 -8.78 -17.45
C SER A 148 10.66 -8.30 -16.97
N GLN A 149 11.73 -8.97 -17.39
CA GLN A 149 13.10 -8.52 -17.13
C GLN A 149 13.42 -7.13 -17.75
N ASN A 150 12.62 -6.70 -18.72
CA ASN A 150 12.76 -5.40 -19.38
C ASN A 150 11.84 -4.35 -18.77
N SER A 151 11.05 -4.68 -17.76
CA SER A 151 10.21 -3.71 -17.08
C SER A 151 11.08 -2.77 -16.23
N LEU A 152 10.89 -1.48 -16.43
CA LEU A 152 11.52 -0.42 -15.64
C LEU A 152 10.54 0.19 -14.62
N TYR A 153 9.44 -0.47 -14.34
CA TYR A 153 8.44 -0.01 -13.39
C TYR A 153 8.81 -0.38 -11.94
N ALA A 154 8.68 0.60 -11.05
CA ALA A 154 8.80 0.42 -9.61
C ALA A 154 7.78 1.31 -8.88
N ASN A 155 7.56 1.06 -7.59
CA ASN A 155 6.54 1.68 -6.77
C ASN A 155 6.88 3.11 -6.27
N TYR A 156 7.60 3.90 -7.05
CA TYR A 156 7.91 5.29 -6.70
C TYR A 156 8.11 6.19 -7.93
N HIS A 157 7.98 7.51 -7.71
CA HIS A 157 8.45 8.53 -8.66
C HIS A 157 9.47 9.41 -7.94
N TYR A 158 10.67 9.56 -8.50
CA TYR A 158 11.70 10.43 -7.91
C TYR A 158 11.29 11.89 -7.96
N ILE A 159 10.79 12.32 -9.13
CA ILE A 159 10.20 13.65 -9.36
C ILE A 159 8.88 13.49 -10.11
N THR A 160 8.04 14.52 -10.04
CA THR A 160 6.76 14.60 -10.73
C THR A 160 6.68 15.80 -11.67
N ASP A 161 5.69 15.78 -12.55
CA ASP A 161 5.26 16.95 -13.30
C ASP A 161 4.37 17.86 -12.44
N GLU A 162 3.86 18.94 -13.04
CA GLU A 162 2.98 19.92 -12.38
C GLU A 162 1.65 19.35 -11.90
N ASN A 163 1.21 18.21 -12.44
CA ASN A 163 -0.01 17.50 -12.07
C ASN A 163 0.23 16.38 -11.05
N GLY A 164 1.48 16.12 -10.67
CA GLY A 164 1.88 15.10 -9.71
C GLY A 164 2.13 13.71 -10.32
N TYR A 165 2.16 13.59 -11.65
CA TYR A 165 2.45 12.34 -12.35
C TYR A 165 3.95 12.13 -12.58
N TYR A 166 4.29 10.90 -12.95
CA TYR A 166 5.67 10.51 -13.22
C TYR A 166 6.36 11.44 -14.22
N LYS A 167 7.54 11.92 -13.84
CA LYS A 167 8.46 12.63 -14.72
C LYS A 167 9.78 11.89 -14.77
N GLN A 168 10.30 11.68 -15.97
CA GLN A 168 11.57 10.97 -16.16
C GLN A 168 12.73 11.73 -15.52
N SER A 169 13.61 10.99 -14.81
CA SER A 169 14.82 11.49 -14.18
C SER A 169 15.90 10.43 -14.17
N ASN A 170 17.18 10.82 -14.34
CA ASN A 170 18.30 9.91 -14.19
C ASN A 170 18.38 9.33 -12.78
N TYR A 171 18.02 10.08 -11.74
CA TYR A 171 17.96 9.60 -10.36
C TYR A 171 16.98 8.47 -10.15
N TYR A 172 15.87 8.41 -10.92
CA TYR A 172 14.98 7.25 -10.91
C TYR A 172 15.78 5.98 -11.25
N PHE A 173 16.58 6.01 -12.31
CA PHE A 173 17.37 4.86 -12.75
C PHE A 173 18.52 4.55 -11.79
N ASP A 174 19.15 5.56 -11.19
CA ASP A 174 20.20 5.35 -10.18
C ASP A 174 19.67 4.61 -8.95
N ILE A 175 18.47 4.94 -8.49
CA ILE A 175 17.77 4.23 -7.39
C ILE A 175 17.36 2.83 -7.87
N PHE A 176 16.74 2.74 -9.05
CA PHE A 176 16.23 1.48 -9.61
C PHE A 176 17.35 0.44 -9.78
N TYR A 177 18.50 0.84 -10.30
CA TYR A 177 19.64 -0.07 -10.50
C TYR A 177 20.55 -0.20 -9.26
N GLY A 178 20.27 0.54 -8.19
CA GLY A 178 21.03 0.47 -6.95
C GLY A 178 22.38 1.20 -7.00
N HIS A 179 22.57 2.12 -7.93
CA HIS A 179 23.71 3.05 -7.96
C HIS A 179 23.61 4.06 -6.81
N MET A 180 22.37 4.47 -6.46
CA MET A 180 22.05 5.23 -5.26
C MET A 180 21.32 4.32 -4.29
N LYS A 181 21.90 4.09 -3.09
CA LYS A 181 21.32 3.24 -2.04
C LYS A 181 21.14 4.01 -0.74
N GLY A 182 20.03 3.75 -0.06
CA GLY A 182 19.74 4.36 1.24
C GLY A 182 18.26 4.49 1.53
N LEU A 183 17.97 5.42 2.43
CA LEU A 183 16.64 5.96 2.68
C LEU A 183 16.55 7.26 1.87
N ILE A 184 15.92 7.22 0.72
CA ILE A 184 15.99 8.26 -0.29
C ILE A 184 14.66 9.00 -0.36
N VAL A 185 14.70 10.33 -0.27
CA VAL A 185 13.50 11.16 -0.44
C VAL A 185 13.04 11.11 -1.89
N VAL A 186 11.76 10.85 -2.08
CA VAL A 186 11.10 10.81 -3.39
C VAL A 186 9.78 11.60 -3.35
N GLU A 187 9.27 11.98 -4.49
CA GLU A 187 8.04 12.77 -4.55
C GLU A 187 6.76 11.94 -4.46
N VAL A 188 6.84 10.67 -4.85
CA VAL A 188 5.69 9.73 -4.79
C VAL A 188 6.16 8.36 -4.37
N ILE A 189 5.42 7.76 -3.44
CA ILE A 189 5.41 6.32 -3.18
C ILE A 189 4.00 5.80 -3.40
N HIS A 190 3.87 4.61 -3.97
CA HIS A 190 2.58 3.95 -4.18
C HIS A 190 2.64 2.44 -3.94
N CYS A 191 1.49 1.78 -3.95
CA CYS A 191 1.29 0.33 -3.83
C CYS A 191 1.70 -0.28 -2.47
N THR A 192 2.86 0.07 -1.90
CA THR A 192 3.32 -0.43 -0.60
C THR A 192 4.08 0.65 0.15
N TYR A 193 3.56 1.06 1.31
CA TYR A 193 4.17 2.07 2.17
C TYR A 193 3.59 2.07 3.58
N LEU A 194 4.39 2.51 4.52
CA LEU A 194 4.05 2.77 5.92
C LEU A 194 3.88 4.27 6.15
N VAL A 195 2.82 4.66 6.82
CA VAL A 195 2.58 6.02 7.35
C VAL A 195 2.59 5.95 8.86
N ARG A 196 3.40 6.77 9.49
CA ARG A 196 3.45 6.88 10.95
C ARG A 196 2.18 7.55 11.48
N ASN A 197 1.75 7.11 12.66
CA ASN A 197 0.57 7.65 13.34
C ASN A 197 0.64 9.17 13.53
N GLU A 198 1.83 9.70 13.80
CA GLU A 198 2.07 11.13 14.08
C GLU A 198 1.72 12.06 12.91
N VAL A 199 1.70 11.52 11.69
CA VAL A 199 1.34 12.28 10.47
C VAL A 199 0.05 11.78 9.82
N LEU A 200 -0.53 10.72 10.34
CA LEU A 200 -1.68 10.06 9.71
C LEU A 200 -2.92 10.96 9.65
N ASP A 201 -3.13 11.84 10.62
CA ASP A 201 -4.24 12.81 10.62
C ASP A 201 -4.19 13.81 9.46
N GLN A 202 -3.02 13.97 8.84
CA GLN A 202 -2.78 14.91 7.74
C GLN A 202 -2.91 14.26 6.36
N VAL A 203 -3.02 12.94 6.30
CA VAL A 203 -3.12 12.17 5.04
C VAL A 203 -4.52 12.29 4.45
N SER A 204 -4.63 12.40 3.14
CA SER A 204 -5.89 12.29 2.41
C SER A 204 -5.70 11.63 1.06
N TYR A 205 -6.69 10.87 0.64
CA TYR A 205 -6.82 10.31 -0.70
C TYR A 205 -7.91 11.00 -1.52
N ASP A 206 -8.48 12.09 -1.00
CA ASP A 206 -9.50 12.90 -1.71
C ASP A 206 -9.13 14.37 -1.62
N ASP A 207 -9.03 15.02 -2.77
CA ASP A 207 -8.85 16.47 -2.92
C ASP A 207 -9.87 17.07 -3.92
N GLY A 208 -10.86 16.28 -4.31
CA GLY A 208 -11.88 16.64 -5.30
C GLY A 208 -11.38 16.68 -6.75
N SER A 209 -10.11 16.36 -7.02
CA SER A 209 -9.52 16.45 -8.38
C SER A 209 -9.84 15.27 -9.28
N GLY A 210 -10.19 14.11 -8.71
CA GLY A 210 -10.39 12.85 -9.44
C GLY A 210 -9.12 12.25 -10.03
N ARG A 211 -7.93 12.67 -9.55
CA ARG A 211 -6.64 12.07 -9.89
C ARG A 211 -6.47 10.69 -9.22
N TYR A 212 -5.38 9.98 -9.52
CA TYR A 212 -5.03 8.73 -8.85
C TYR A 212 -4.84 8.94 -7.34
N ASP A 213 -5.23 7.95 -6.56
CA ASP A 213 -5.14 7.93 -5.10
C ASP A 213 -3.73 8.27 -4.59
N TYR A 214 -2.69 7.65 -5.16
CA TYR A 214 -1.30 7.90 -4.79
C TYR A 214 -0.80 9.31 -5.20
N VAL A 215 -1.37 9.89 -6.27
CA VAL A 215 -1.04 11.26 -6.69
C VAL A 215 -1.61 12.26 -5.69
N ILE A 216 -2.87 12.08 -5.28
CA ILE A 216 -3.53 12.93 -4.29
C ILE A 216 -2.80 12.81 -2.95
N PHE A 217 -2.57 11.58 -2.48
CA PHE A 217 -1.85 11.29 -1.25
C PHE A 217 -0.48 11.99 -1.21
N SER A 218 0.34 11.82 -2.24
CA SER A 218 1.67 12.40 -2.30
C SER A 218 1.65 13.92 -2.43
N ASP A 219 0.68 14.48 -3.15
CA ASP A 219 0.53 15.94 -3.30
C ASP A 219 0.14 16.61 -1.97
N VAL A 220 -0.75 15.98 -1.20
CA VAL A 220 -1.10 16.42 0.16
C VAL A 220 0.14 16.45 1.04
N LEU A 221 0.93 15.39 1.06
CA LEU A 221 2.15 15.32 1.86
C LEU A 221 3.19 16.38 1.46
N ARG A 222 3.41 16.58 0.15
CA ARG A 222 4.33 17.63 -0.35
C ARG A 222 3.90 19.02 0.08
N LYS A 223 2.61 19.35 -0.02
CA LYS A 223 2.05 20.65 0.42
C LYS A 223 2.26 20.91 1.91
N LEU A 224 2.27 19.86 2.70
CA LEU A 224 2.48 19.91 4.16
C LEU A 224 3.96 19.83 4.54
N GLY A 225 4.87 19.65 3.59
CA GLY A 225 6.30 19.48 3.85
C GLY A 225 6.66 18.16 4.51
N ILE A 226 5.80 17.13 4.40
CA ILE A 226 6.04 15.80 4.94
C ILE A 226 6.79 14.97 3.89
N PRO A 227 8.06 14.59 4.12
CA PRO A 227 8.84 13.84 3.15
C PRO A 227 8.38 12.39 3.05
N GLN A 228 8.46 11.84 1.84
CA GLN A 228 8.28 10.43 1.54
C GLN A 228 9.63 9.80 1.23
N TYR A 229 9.87 8.60 1.75
CA TYR A 229 11.14 7.90 1.59
C TYR A 229 10.95 6.55 0.90
N ILE A 230 11.80 6.23 -0.06
CA ILE A 230 11.96 4.87 -0.59
C ILE A 230 13.17 4.21 0.08
N ASP A 231 13.02 2.99 0.56
CA ASP A 231 14.10 2.18 1.10
C ASP A 231 14.55 1.15 0.05
N ASN A 232 15.77 1.27 -0.43
CA ASN A 232 16.39 0.32 -1.36
C ASN A 232 17.69 -0.31 -0.80
N ARG A 233 17.88 -0.27 0.51
CA ARG A 233 19.09 -0.82 1.17
C ARG A 233 19.19 -2.33 1.03
N ARG A 234 18.06 -3.02 0.81
CA ARG A 234 17.96 -4.47 0.60
C ARG A 234 16.91 -4.79 -0.48
N ASP A 235 16.82 -6.05 -0.86
CA ASP A 235 15.70 -6.57 -1.62
C ASP A 235 14.52 -6.78 -0.67
N TYR A 236 13.38 -6.19 -0.98
CA TYR A 236 12.14 -6.30 -0.20
C TYR A 236 11.09 -7.18 -0.87
N GLY A 237 11.39 -7.73 -2.04
CA GLY A 237 10.46 -8.48 -2.86
C GLY A 237 10.14 -7.79 -4.19
N ASN A 238 8.96 -8.04 -4.72
CA ASN A 238 8.56 -7.55 -6.04
C ASN A 238 7.08 -7.22 -6.11
N LEU A 239 6.69 -6.53 -7.15
CA LEU A 239 5.30 -6.38 -7.56
C LEU A 239 5.06 -7.07 -8.92
N THR A 240 3.79 -7.36 -9.20
CA THR A 240 3.35 -7.97 -10.47
C THR A 240 2.08 -7.29 -10.96
N PHE A 241 1.80 -7.38 -12.26
CA PHE A 241 0.53 -6.97 -12.88
C PHE A 241 -0.24 -8.16 -13.43
N SER A 242 0.32 -9.38 -13.32
CA SER A 242 -0.26 -10.65 -13.80
C SER A 242 -1.08 -11.35 -12.74
#